data_f4e2f641dd24872cd6f01a4be3007e48
#
_entry.id   f4e2f641dd24872cd6f01a4be3007e48
#
_cell.length_a   1.000
_cell.length_b   1.000
_cell.length_c   1.000
_cell.angle_alpha   90.00
_cell.angle_beta   90.00
_cell.angle_gamma   90.00
#
_symmetry.space_group_name_H-M   'P 1'
#
loop_
_entity.id
_entity.type
_entity.pdbx_description
1 polymer ?
#
loop_
_entity_poly.entity_id
_entity_poly.type
_entity_poly.pdbx_seq_one_letter_code
_entity_poly.pdbx_strand_id
1 'polypeptide(L)'
;MQHLTSRELSSGRQRLAVLSLALGSFASVTTEFLPVGILPDISRTFSVSSGTAGLTMTVPGMMAALSAPGVMLFSGRTDRRRIILWLSLILLAGCLIATMAPTFAVMLLSRALVGISLGAFWAMGLSVAVELVAKQKAHKAAAAVFAGVTAAMILGVPMGSLVAEYSSWRGAFVAAAIIAIAALLMQWRMLPTVPAESHVRLTDFKAFVRHPEARKSIVMIAAVFAAHFPAYTYLTPLIHEAGIPSAAVTVLLLAYGAIGFASNLVASRFLENNLKA
;
A
#
# COMPACT_ATOMS: atom_id res chain seq x y z
N MET A 1 21.40 22.31 -9.04
CA MET A 1 21.56 20.84 -9.02
C MET A 1 21.12 20.32 -10.37
N GLN A 2 22.03 19.79 -11.18
CA GLN A 2 21.71 19.16 -12.46
C GLN A 2 20.85 17.93 -12.17
N HIS A 3 19.64 17.90 -12.72
CA HIS A 3 18.74 16.76 -12.61
C HIS A 3 19.27 15.67 -13.57
N LEU A 4 20.05 14.72 -13.02
CA LEU A 4 20.48 13.53 -13.75
C LEU A 4 19.26 12.73 -14.20
N THR A 5 19.24 12.33 -15.47
CA THR A 5 18.23 11.41 -15.99
C THR A 5 18.52 9.98 -15.50
N SER A 6 17.51 9.11 -15.50
CA SER A 6 17.63 7.72 -15.02
C SER A 6 18.75 6.92 -15.70
N ARG A 7 19.14 7.28 -16.92
CA ARG A 7 20.22 6.63 -17.70
C ARG A 7 21.62 6.98 -17.26
N GLU A 8 21.80 8.06 -16.48
CA GLU A 8 23.12 8.57 -16.07
C GLU A 8 23.50 8.18 -14.63
N LEU A 9 22.61 7.44 -13.94
CA LEU A 9 22.82 7.05 -12.57
C LEU A 9 23.82 5.88 -12.45
N SER A 10 24.74 5.99 -11.47
CA SER A 10 25.56 4.85 -11.06
C SER A 10 24.69 3.70 -10.53
N SER A 11 25.15 2.45 -10.66
CA SER A 11 24.43 1.27 -10.17
C SER A 11 24.03 1.37 -8.69
N GLY A 12 24.83 2.03 -7.85
CA GLY A 12 24.50 2.26 -6.45
C GLY A 12 23.30 3.20 -6.27
N ARG A 13 23.26 4.32 -7.01
CA ARG A 13 22.13 5.26 -6.97
C ARG A 13 20.85 4.64 -7.52
N GLN A 14 20.93 3.82 -8.57
CA GLN A 14 19.77 3.08 -9.09
C GLN A 14 19.16 2.17 -8.01
N ARG A 15 20.01 1.42 -7.28
CA ARG A 15 19.54 0.56 -6.17
C ARG A 15 18.87 1.37 -5.07
N LEU A 16 19.44 2.50 -4.65
CA LEU A 16 18.86 3.36 -3.62
C LEU A 16 17.55 3.99 -4.09
N ALA A 17 17.40 4.36 -5.35
CA ALA A 17 16.16 4.84 -5.91
C ALA A 17 15.07 3.76 -5.90
N VAL A 18 15.39 2.53 -6.29
CA VAL A 18 14.45 1.39 -6.21
C VAL A 18 14.08 1.07 -4.76
N LEU A 19 15.06 1.08 -3.84
CA LEU A 19 14.80 0.86 -2.41
C LEU A 19 13.91 1.94 -1.82
N SER A 20 14.01 3.20 -2.29
CA SER A 20 13.12 4.27 -1.84
C SER A 20 11.65 4.02 -2.24
N LEU A 21 11.44 3.42 -3.42
CA LEU A 21 10.10 3.00 -3.86
C LEU A 21 9.61 1.78 -3.08
N ALA A 22 10.49 0.82 -2.78
CA ALA A 22 10.15 -0.31 -1.91
C ALA A 22 9.75 0.14 -0.50
N LEU A 23 10.46 1.13 0.06
CA LEU A 23 10.10 1.74 1.35
C LEU A 23 8.78 2.50 1.26
N GLY A 24 8.50 3.17 0.13
CA GLY A 24 7.20 3.80 -0.14
C GLY A 24 6.07 2.78 -0.20
N SER A 25 6.28 1.63 -0.85
CA SER A 25 5.32 0.52 -0.85
C SER A 25 5.08 -0.01 0.55
N PHE A 26 6.15 -0.22 1.33
CA PHE A 26 6.06 -0.65 2.73
C PHE A 26 5.25 0.35 3.56
N ALA A 27 5.54 1.66 3.46
CA ALA A 27 4.83 2.70 4.18
C ALA A 27 3.33 2.74 3.83
N SER A 28 3.01 2.69 2.52
CA SER A 28 1.63 2.76 2.04
C SER A 28 0.80 1.58 2.50
N VAL A 29 1.31 0.36 2.32
CA VAL A 29 0.60 -0.88 2.68
C VAL A 29 0.51 -1.05 4.20
N THR A 30 1.58 -0.73 4.96
CA THR A 30 1.51 -0.69 6.42
C THR A 30 0.41 0.24 6.89
N THR A 31 0.35 1.48 6.36
CA THR A 31 -0.67 2.47 6.74
C THR A 31 -2.07 2.02 6.35
N GLU A 32 -2.23 1.34 5.21
CA GLU A 32 -3.50 0.78 4.75
C GLU A 32 -4.05 -0.23 5.76
N PHE A 33 -3.24 -1.22 6.12
CA PHE A 33 -3.69 -2.34 6.94
C PHE A 33 -3.61 -2.10 8.46
N LEU A 34 -3.00 -1.01 8.89
CA LEU A 34 -2.87 -0.65 10.31
C LEU A 34 -4.18 -0.79 11.10
N PRO A 35 -5.36 -0.31 10.60
CA PRO A 35 -6.60 -0.41 11.36
C PRO A 35 -7.05 -1.84 11.66
N VAL A 36 -6.62 -2.84 10.90
CA VAL A 36 -6.97 -4.25 11.17
C VAL A 36 -6.58 -4.66 12.58
N GLY A 37 -5.36 -4.30 13.02
CA GLY A 37 -4.84 -4.64 14.33
C GLY A 37 -5.42 -3.82 15.48
N ILE A 38 -6.00 -2.65 15.20
CA ILE A 38 -6.47 -1.66 16.18
C ILE A 38 -7.96 -1.31 16.05
N LEU A 39 -8.71 -2.09 15.29
CA LEU A 39 -10.11 -1.81 14.98
C LEU A 39 -10.99 -1.69 16.23
N PRO A 40 -10.86 -2.56 17.26
CA PRO A 40 -11.60 -2.43 18.50
C PRO A 40 -11.33 -1.12 19.24
N ASP A 41 -10.10 -0.62 19.21
CA ASP A 41 -9.72 0.63 19.86
C ASP A 41 -10.32 1.85 19.17
N ILE A 42 -10.34 1.83 17.83
CA ILE A 42 -11.01 2.84 17.00
C ILE A 42 -12.51 2.86 17.30
N SER A 43 -13.15 1.67 17.30
CA SER A 43 -14.57 1.49 17.59
C SER A 43 -14.93 2.07 18.96
N ARG A 44 -14.17 1.74 19.99
CA ARG A 44 -14.35 2.24 21.36
C ARG A 44 -14.15 3.75 21.45
N THR A 45 -13.08 4.27 20.86
CA THR A 45 -12.74 5.71 20.95
C THR A 45 -13.82 6.61 20.35
N PHE A 46 -14.37 6.20 19.21
CA PHE A 46 -15.39 7.00 18.51
C PHE A 46 -16.83 6.56 18.83
N SER A 47 -17.01 5.59 19.73
CA SER A 47 -18.33 5.04 20.10
C SER A 47 -19.14 4.62 18.89
N VAL A 48 -18.51 3.95 17.92
CA VAL A 48 -19.13 3.42 16.73
C VAL A 48 -19.12 1.88 16.74
N SER A 49 -20.04 1.25 16.00
CA SER A 49 -20.03 -0.21 15.87
C SER A 49 -18.76 -0.72 15.16
N SER A 50 -18.40 -1.99 15.37
CA SER A 50 -17.29 -2.63 14.65
C SER A 50 -17.50 -2.57 13.13
N GLY A 51 -18.75 -2.73 12.66
CA GLY A 51 -19.10 -2.57 11.26
C GLY A 51 -18.83 -1.16 10.73
N THR A 52 -19.20 -0.13 11.48
CA THR A 52 -18.91 1.26 11.14
C THR A 52 -17.41 1.53 11.17
N ALA A 53 -16.69 1.03 12.20
CA ALA A 53 -15.24 1.15 12.27
C ALA A 53 -14.54 0.50 11.07
N GLY A 54 -15.09 -0.57 10.50
CA GLY A 54 -14.62 -1.21 9.26
C GLY A 54 -14.56 -0.29 8.04
N LEU A 55 -15.28 0.85 8.04
CA LEU A 55 -15.15 1.89 7.01
C LEU A 55 -13.73 2.45 6.92
N THR A 56 -12.95 2.35 8.00
CA THR A 56 -11.52 2.72 7.97
C THR A 56 -10.70 1.86 7.02
N MET A 57 -11.18 0.69 6.63
CA MET A 57 -10.60 -0.19 5.62
C MET A 57 -11.28 -0.04 4.25
N THR A 58 -12.59 0.19 4.24
CA THR A 58 -13.36 0.31 3.00
C THR A 58 -13.07 1.61 2.26
N VAL A 59 -13.01 2.73 2.98
CA VAL A 59 -12.77 4.06 2.38
C VAL A 59 -11.44 4.14 1.62
N PRO A 60 -10.29 3.69 2.17
CA PRO A 60 -9.05 3.65 1.39
C PRO A 60 -9.16 2.82 0.12
N GLY A 61 -9.79 1.66 0.18
CA GLY A 61 -9.98 0.80 -0.99
C GLY A 61 -10.79 1.49 -2.10
N MET A 62 -11.90 2.14 -1.74
CA MET A 62 -12.71 2.92 -2.70
C MET A 62 -11.92 4.07 -3.32
N MET A 63 -11.19 4.83 -2.51
CA MET A 63 -10.38 5.93 -2.99
C MET A 63 -9.20 5.46 -3.84
N ALA A 64 -8.60 4.31 -3.52
CA ALA A 64 -7.56 3.69 -4.33
C ALA A 64 -8.09 3.26 -5.71
N ALA A 65 -9.28 2.67 -5.76
CA ALA A 65 -9.93 2.29 -7.01
C ALA A 65 -10.21 3.47 -7.94
N LEU A 66 -10.47 4.67 -7.38
CA LEU A 66 -10.67 5.89 -8.14
C LEU A 66 -9.35 6.58 -8.52
N SER A 67 -8.38 6.59 -7.60
CA SER A 67 -7.12 7.33 -7.79
C SER A 67 -6.15 6.62 -8.74
N ALA A 68 -6.17 5.29 -8.81
CA ALA A 68 -5.31 4.54 -9.73
C ALA A 68 -5.55 4.90 -11.20
N PRO A 69 -6.76 4.80 -11.76
CA PRO A 69 -7.02 5.29 -13.11
C PRO A 69 -6.90 6.82 -13.20
N GLY A 70 -7.29 7.54 -12.14
CA GLY A 70 -7.19 9.00 -12.10
C GLY A 70 -5.78 9.50 -12.33
N VAL A 71 -4.79 8.98 -11.61
CA VAL A 71 -3.39 9.41 -11.80
C VAL A 71 -2.89 9.09 -13.21
N MET A 72 -3.27 7.96 -13.79
CA MET A 72 -2.85 7.58 -15.15
C MET A 72 -3.44 8.51 -16.21
N LEU A 73 -4.67 8.96 -16.03
CA LEU A 73 -5.37 9.85 -16.97
C LEU A 73 -4.94 11.33 -16.82
N PHE A 74 -4.73 11.79 -15.58
CA PHE A 74 -4.51 13.21 -15.28
C PHE A 74 -3.05 13.59 -15.05
N SER A 75 -2.14 12.61 -14.89
CA SER A 75 -0.71 12.89 -14.69
C SER A 75 -0.06 13.62 -15.88
N GLY A 76 -0.62 13.47 -17.05
CA GLY A 76 -0.19 14.18 -18.25
C GLY A 76 1.30 13.96 -18.52
N ARG A 77 2.01 15.06 -18.80
CA ARG A 77 3.46 15.11 -19.02
C ARG A 77 4.26 15.38 -17.73
N THR A 78 3.59 15.32 -16.57
CA THR A 78 4.22 15.62 -15.30
C THR A 78 5.30 14.58 -14.98
N ASP A 79 6.45 15.05 -14.52
CA ASP A 79 7.53 14.20 -14.03
C ASP A 79 7.01 13.24 -12.96
N ARG A 80 7.19 11.93 -13.19
CA ARG A 80 6.71 10.86 -12.29
C ARG A 80 7.34 10.96 -10.90
N ARG A 81 8.58 11.47 -10.78
CA ARG A 81 9.18 11.76 -9.48
C ARG A 81 8.33 12.74 -8.67
N ARG A 82 7.88 13.83 -9.30
CA ARG A 82 7.03 14.84 -8.60
C ARG A 82 5.75 14.21 -8.11
N ILE A 83 5.11 13.39 -8.92
CA ILE A 83 3.87 12.71 -8.55
C ILE A 83 4.11 11.81 -7.35
N ILE A 84 5.14 10.95 -7.36
CA ILE A 84 5.46 10.06 -6.24
C ILE A 84 5.73 10.84 -4.96
N LEU A 85 6.45 11.97 -5.03
CA LEU A 85 6.68 12.82 -3.86
C LEU A 85 5.38 13.42 -3.31
N TRP A 86 4.47 13.89 -4.18
CA TRP A 86 3.16 14.36 -3.76
C TRP A 86 2.32 13.26 -3.12
N LEU A 87 2.34 12.05 -3.68
CA LEU A 87 1.64 10.91 -3.10
C LEU A 87 2.18 10.54 -1.71
N SER A 88 3.50 10.57 -1.52
CA SER A 88 4.11 10.34 -0.21
C SER A 88 3.80 11.45 0.79
N LEU A 89 3.67 12.70 0.34
CA LEU A 89 3.16 13.81 1.18
C LEU A 89 1.70 13.61 1.58
N ILE A 90 0.85 13.17 0.65
CA ILE A 90 -0.57 12.86 0.93
C ILE A 90 -0.68 11.70 1.93
N LEU A 91 0.16 10.66 1.78
CA LEU A 91 0.22 9.57 2.75
C LEU A 91 0.59 10.05 4.14
N LEU A 92 1.64 10.87 4.24
CA LEU A 92 2.07 11.47 5.50
C LEU A 92 0.98 12.35 6.12
N ALA A 93 0.34 13.20 5.32
CA ALA A 93 -0.79 14.01 5.78
C ALA A 93 -1.94 13.13 6.30
N GLY A 94 -2.27 12.03 5.61
CA GLY A 94 -3.23 11.05 6.09
C GLY A 94 -2.85 10.48 7.46
N CYS A 95 -1.60 10.06 7.66
CA CYS A 95 -1.12 9.56 8.95
C CYS A 95 -1.25 10.61 10.07
N LEU A 96 -0.84 11.85 9.81
CA LEU A 96 -0.89 12.94 10.79
C LEU A 96 -2.33 13.30 11.16
N ILE A 97 -3.23 13.38 10.18
CA ILE A 97 -4.66 13.64 10.41
C ILE A 97 -5.28 12.50 11.24
N ALA A 98 -4.95 11.23 10.95
CA ALA A 98 -5.41 10.10 11.74
C ALA A 98 -4.97 10.19 13.20
N THR A 99 -3.70 10.55 13.43
CA THR A 99 -3.15 10.72 14.79
C THR A 99 -3.92 11.76 15.59
N MET A 100 -4.33 12.85 14.95
CA MET A 100 -4.99 14.00 15.58
C MET A 100 -6.53 13.94 15.49
N ALA A 101 -7.11 12.90 14.89
CA ALA A 101 -8.54 12.84 14.60
C ALA A 101 -9.41 12.99 15.86
N PRO A 102 -10.21 14.07 15.97
CA PRO A 102 -11.11 14.28 17.09
C PRO A 102 -12.46 13.57 16.88
N THR A 103 -12.82 13.28 15.63
CA THR A 103 -14.09 12.63 15.25
C THR A 103 -13.85 11.51 14.25
N PHE A 104 -14.80 10.59 14.18
CA PHE A 104 -14.74 9.50 13.20
C PHE A 104 -14.75 10.00 11.74
N ALA A 105 -15.44 11.10 11.46
CA ALA A 105 -15.44 11.72 10.13
C ALA A 105 -14.03 12.21 9.72
N VAL A 106 -13.28 12.83 10.63
CA VAL A 106 -11.89 13.24 10.38
C VAL A 106 -10.98 12.02 10.20
N MET A 107 -11.23 10.95 10.96
CA MET A 107 -10.57 9.66 10.74
C MET A 107 -10.83 9.13 9.33
N LEU A 108 -12.07 9.13 8.84
CA LEU A 108 -12.39 8.70 7.48
C LEU A 108 -11.77 9.60 6.41
N LEU A 109 -11.67 10.91 6.65
CA LEU A 109 -10.94 11.82 5.76
C LEU A 109 -9.45 11.43 5.64
N SER A 110 -8.80 11.11 6.76
CA SER A 110 -7.43 10.61 6.74
C SER A 110 -7.31 9.34 5.91
N ARG A 111 -8.26 8.42 6.05
CA ARG A 111 -8.30 7.15 5.31
C ARG A 111 -8.52 7.37 3.81
N ALA A 112 -9.31 8.38 3.43
CA ALA A 112 -9.48 8.77 2.04
C ALA A 112 -8.16 9.24 1.42
N LEU A 113 -7.39 10.07 2.12
CA LEU A 113 -6.06 10.51 1.68
C LEU A 113 -5.08 9.34 1.52
N VAL A 114 -5.07 8.41 2.48
CA VAL A 114 -4.26 7.19 2.38
C VAL A 114 -4.63 6.40 1.13
N GLY A 115 -5.92 6.21 0.86
CA GLY A 115 -6.39 5.50 -0.33
C GLY A 115 -6.01 6.20 -1.64
N ILE A 116 -6.11 7.53 -1.71
CA ILE A 116 -5.66 8.30 -2.88
C ILE A 116 -4.17 8.07 -3.13
N SER A 117 -3.36 8.18 -2.08
CA SER A 117 -1.92 7.93 -2.19
C SER A 117 -1.62 6.51 -2.63
N LEU A 118 -2.24 5.53 -1.99
CA LEU A 118 -2.03 4.11 -2.23
C LEU A 118 -2.35 3.71 -3.68
N GLY A 119 -3.55 4.00 -4.16
CA GLY A 119 -3.98 3.59 -5.50
C GLY A 119 -3.14 4.24 -6.59
N ALA A 120 -2.85 5.54 -6.47
CA ALA A 120 -2.00 6.25 -7.41
C ALA A 120 -0.53 5.75 -7.37
N PHE A 121 -0.02 5.43 -6.18
CA PHE A 121 1.32 4.85 -6.01
C PHE A 121 1.40 3.46 -6.67
N TRP A 122 0.40 2.60 -6.50
CA TRP A 122 0.33 1.30 -7.14
C TRP A 122 0.34 1.40 -8.68
N ALA A 123 -0.40 2.37 -9.23
CA ALA A 123 -0.47 2.57 -10.67
C ALA A 123 0.86 3.02 -11.29
N MET A 124 1.73 3.69 -10.52
CA MET A 124 2.95 4.31 -11.07
C MET A 124 4.25 3.74 -10.49
N GLY A 125 4.28 3.36 -9.22
CA GLY A 125 5.52 3.03 -8.50
C GLY A 125 6.28 1.87 -9.10
N LEU A 126 5.58 0.84 -9.56
CA LEU A 126 6.19 -0.32 -10.19
C LEU A 126 6.83 0.05 -11.55
N SER A 127 6.12 0.80 -12.39
CA SER A 127 6.65 1.23 -13.70
C SER A 127 7.87 2.12 -13.54
N VAL A 128 7.84 3.05 -12.58
CA VAL A 128 8.99 3.91 -12.26
C VAL A 128 10.17 3.06 -11.79
N ALA A 129 9.97 2.08 -10.90
CA ALA A 129 11.04 1.22 -10.43
C ALA A 129 11.74 0.46 -11.57
N VAL A 130 10.96 -0.03 -12.54
CA VAL A 130 11.49 -0.75 -13.71
C VAL A 130 12.23 0.20 -14.65
N GLU A 131 11.75 1.43 -14.84
CA GLU A 131 12.40 2.45 -15.69
C GLU A 131 13.74 2.98 -15.12
N LEU A 132 13.96 2.84 -13.80
CA LEU A 132 15.19 3.26 -13.14
C LEU A 132 16.39 2.35 -13.42
N VAL A 133 16.18 1.17 -13.97
CA VAL A 133 17.21 0.14 -14.15
C VAL A 133 17.29 -0.35 -15.60
N ALA A 134 18.39 -0.97 -15.97
CA ALA A 134 18.49 -1.64 -17.26
C ALA A 134 17.46 -2.78 -17.40
N LYS A 135 16.99 -3.04 -18.62
CA LYS A 135 15.95 -4.06 -18.90
C LYS A 135 16.25 -5.43 -18.27
N GLN A 136 17.51 -5.85 -18.25
CA GLN A 136 17.95 -7.12 -17.64
C GLN A 136 17.76 -7.16 -16.12
N LYS A 137 17.63 -6.02 -15.46
CA LYS A 137 17.45 -5.89 -14.01
C LYS A 137 15.99 -5.51 -13.63
N ALA A 138 15.10 -5.35 -14.61
CA ALA A 138 13.71 -4.93 -14.39
C ALA A 138 12.97 -5.84 -13.40
N HIS A 139 13.12 -7.17 -13.53
CA HIS A 139 12.53 -8.13 -12.61
C HIS A 139 13.02 -7.97 -11.16
N LYS A 140 14.32 -7.62 -10.97
CA LYS A 140 14.86 -7.38 -9.62
C LYS A 140 14.31 -6.10 -8.99
N ALA A 141 14.10 -5.05 -9.80
CA ALA A 141 13.48 -3.81 -9.34
C ALA A 141 12.02 -4.04 -8.94
N ALA A 142 11.26 -4.76 -9.76
CA ALA A 142 9.89 -5.15 -9.45
C ALA A 142 9.83 -5.99 -8.15
N ALA A 143 10.69 -7.01 -8.04
CA ALA A 143 10.78 -7.83 -6.84
C ALA A 143 11.10 -7.03 -5.57
N ALA A 144 11.94 -6.00 -5.64
CA ALA A 144 12.24 -5.15 -4.50
C ALA A 144 11.02 -4.33 -4.05
N VAL A 145 10.22 -3.78 -4.99
CA VAL A 145 8.96 -3.07 -4.66
C VAL A 145 7.97 -4.02 -4.00
N PHE A 146 7.79 -5.22 -4.55
CA PHE A 146 6.91 -6.24 -3.96
C PHE A 146 7.42 -6.77 -2.62
N ALA A 147 8.74 -6.83 -2.40
CA ALA A 147 9.30 -7.17 -1.10
C ALA A 147 8.90 -6.15 -0.02
N GLY A 148 8.82 -4.85 -0.36
CA GLY A 148 8.28 -3.82 0.53
C GLY A 148 6.81 -4.08 0.90
N VAL A 149 5.99 -4.45 -0.08
CA VAL A 149 4.58 -4.85 0.14
C VAL A 149 4.49 -6.05 1.06
N THR A 150 5.23 -7.12 0.75
CA THR A 150 5.21 -8.35 1.53
C THR A 150 5.67 -8.12 2.97
N ALA A 151 6.73 -7.34 3.16
CA ALA A 151 7.19 -6.96 4.49
C ALA A 151 6.12 -6.19 5.27
N ALA A 152 5.38 -5.29 4.62
CA ALA A 152 4.28 -4.56 5.23
C ALA A 152 3.12 -5.48 5.63
N MET A 153 2.76 -6.44 4.81
CA MET A 153 1.70 -7.40 5.11
C MET A 153 2.06 -8.30 6.31
N ILE A 154 3.33 -8.67 6.45
CA ILE A 154 3.80 -9.52 7.55
C ILE A 154 3.98 -8.71 8.84
N LEU A 155 4.60 -7.53 8.76
CA LEU A 155 5.04 -6.77 9.91
C LEU A 155 4.12 -5.59 10.26
N GLY A 156 3.44 -5.01 9.26
CA GLY A 156 2.73 -3.73 9.41
C GLY A 156 1.60 -3.81 10.44
N VAL A 157 0.72 -4.81 10.31
CA VAL A 157 -0.41 -4.99 11.23
C VAL A 157 0.04 -5.38 12.64
N PRO A 158 0.93 -6.39 12.80
CA PRO A 158 1.46 -6.74 14.12
C PRO A 158 2.22 -5.61 14.80
N MET A 159 3.03 -4.84 14.05
CA MET A 159 3.70 -3.66 14.60
C MET A 159 2.70 -2.60 15.07
N GLY A 160 1.63 -2.36 14.29
CA GLY A 160 0.57 -1.44 14.67
C GLY A 160 -0.15 -1.87 15.94
N SER A 161 -0.52 -3.15 16.04
CA SER A 161 -1.13 -3.75 17.22
C SER A 161 -0.21 -3.65 18.44
N LEU A 162 1.08 -3.98 18.28
CA LEU A 162 2.07 -3.89 19.35
C LEU A 162 2.25 -2.46 19.86
N VAL A 163 2.39 -1.49 18.96
CA VAL A 163 2.51 -0.07 19.35
C VAL A 163 1.24 0.40 20.06
N ALA A 164 0.07 -0.04 19.61
CA ALA A 164 -1.20 0.32 20.23
C ALA A 164 -1.32 -0.26 21.65
N GLU A 165 -0.83 -1.46 21.89
CA GLU A 165 -0.82 -2.11 23.19
C GLU A 165 0.02 -1.34 24.22
N TYR A 166 1.22 -0.86 23.82
CA TYR A 166 2.12 -0.13 24.72
C TYR A 166 1.85 1.38 24.82
N SER A 167 1.07 1.96 23.92
CA SER A 167 0.77 3.39 23.93
C SER A 167 -0.71 3.68 23.66
N SER A 168 -1.11 3.69 22.38
CA SER A 168 -2.47 3.89 21.93
C SER A 168 -2.58 3.60 20.42
N TRP A 169 -3.79 3.45 19.91
CA TRP A 169 -4.00 3.35 18.46
C TRP A 169 -3.49 4.60 17.70
N ARG A 170 -3.48 5.77 18.33
CA ARG A 170 -2.89 6.99 17.76
C ARG A 170 -1.37 6.87 17.63
N GLY A 171 -0.70 6.24 18.59
CA GLY A 171 0.73 5.93 18.52
C GLY A 171 1.10 5.06 17.33
N ALA A 172 0.23 4.13 16.94
CA ALA A 172 0.43 3.33 15.75
C ALA A 172 0.45 4.20 14.47
N PHE A 173 -0.41 5.22 14.36
CA PHE A 173 -0.37 6.18 13.25
C PHE A 173 0.84 7.13 13.30
N VAL A 174 1.34 7.46 14.51
CA VAL A 174 2.64 8.17 14.64
C VAL A 174 3.78 7.32 14.08
N ALA A 175 3.83 6.04 14.40
CA ALA A 175 4.82 5.13 13.84
C ALA A 175 4.72 5.04 12.32
N ALA A 176 3.50 4.95 11.76
CA ALA A 176 3.27 4.99 10.32
C ALA A 176 3.74 6.32 9.70
N ALA A 177 3.50 7.46 10.37
CA ALA A 177 3.98 8.76 9.92
C ALA A 177 5.52 8.84 9.87
N ILE A 178 6.21 8.26 10.85
CA ILE A 178 7.69 8.19 10.87
C ILE A 178 8.19 7.39 9.65
N ILE A 179 7.57 6.25 9.36
CA ILE A 179 7.91 5.43 8.19
C ILE A 179 7.63 6.20 6.89
N ALA A 180 6.50 6.91 6.80
CA ALA A 180 6.15 7.73 5.65
C ALA A 180 7.14 8.90 5.44
N ILE A 181 7.60 9.54 6.52
CA ILE A 181 8.66 10.57 6.48
C ILE A 181 9.96 9.97 5.95
N ALA A 182 10.38 8.81 6.46
CA ALA A 182 11.59 8.13 6.00
C ALA A 182 11.51 7.79 4.50
N ALA A 183 10.36 7.28 4.04
CA ALA A 183 10.11 6.99 2.63
C ALA A 183 10.16 8.26 1.78
N LEU A 184 9.48 9.33 2.20
CA LEU A 184 9.47 10.62 1.51
C LEU A 184 10.86 11.23 1.39
N LEU A 185 11.63 11.27 2.47
CA LEU A 185 12.99 11.81 2.49
C LEU A 185 13.93 10.99 1.59
N MET A 186 13.82 9.66 1.64
CA MET A 186 14.62 8.78 0.78
C MET A 186 14.25 8.97 -0.69
N GLN A 187 12.96 9.05 -1.03
CA GLN A 187 12.48 9.32 -2.38
C GLN A 187 12.93 10.70 -2.86
N TRP A 188 12.79 11.72 -2.02
CA TRP A 188 13.21 13.08 -2.37
C TRP A 188 14.70 13.17 -2.73
N ARG A 189 15.57 12.44 -2.00
CA ARG A 189 17.02 12.44 -2.24
C ARG A 189 17.47 11.50 -3.35
N MET A 190 16.79 10.35 -3.51
CA MET A 190 17.29 9.26 -4.34
C MET A 190 16.58 9.15 -5.69
N LEU A 191 15.30 9.57 -5.80
CA LEU A 191 14.62 9.49 -7.09
C LEU A 191 15.15 10.56 -8.06
N PRO A 192 15.60 10.15 -9.26
CA PRO A 192 15.90 11.08 -10.33
C PRO A 192 14.62 11.60 -10.98
N THR A 193 14.74 12.55 -11.89
CA THR A 193 13.63 12.90 -12.80
C THR A 193 13.31 11.71 -13.70
N VAL A 194 12.00 11.41 -13.80
CA VAL A 194 11.49 10.32 -14.65
C VAL A 194 10.42 10.91 -15.56
N PRO A 195 10.81 11.38 -16.77
CA PRO A 195 9.86 11.97 -17.71
C PRO A 195 8.76 10.97 -18.11
N ALA A 196 7.53 11.45 -18.24
CA ALA A 196 6.44 10.63 -18.75
C ALA A 196 6.62 10.41 -20.27
N GLU A 197 6.87 9.16 -20.69
CA GLU A 197 7.05 8.81 -22.11
C GLU A 197 5.73 8.64 -22.87
N SER A 198 4.64 8.31 -22.19
CA SER A 198 3.33 8.06 -22.81
C SER A 198 2.18 8.54 -21.93
N HIS A 199 1.08 8.89 -22.60
CA HIS A 199 -0.20 9.21 -21.96
C HIS A 199 -1.17 8.07 -22.19
N VAL A 200 -1.74 7.54 -21.12
CA VAL A 200 -2.91 6.65 -21.23
C VAL A 200 -4.11 7.51 -21.57
N ARG A 201 -4.79 7.19 -22.67
CA ARG A 201 -6.00 7.89 -23.09
C ARG A 201 -7.23 7.19 -22.50
N LEU A 202 -8.28 7.96 -22.26
CA LEU A 202 -9.55 7.41 -21.79
C LEU A 202 -10.12 6.35 -22.76
N THR A 203 -9.81 6.50 -24.06
CA THR A 203 -10.15 5.52 -25.10
C THR A 203 -9.50 4.17 -24.87
N ASP A 204 -8.22 4.16 -24.47
CA ASP A 204 -7.44 2.94 -24.22
C ASP A 204 -8.00 2.21 -22.99
N PHE A 205 -8.34 2.96 -21.94
CA PHE A 205 -8.98 2.44 -20.75
C PHE A 205 -10.36 1.84 -21.06
N LYS A 206 -11.19 2.54 -21.86
CA LYS A 206 -12.49 2.03 -22.31
C LYS A 206 -12.35 0.76 -23.16
N ALA A 207 -11.36 0.72 -24.06
CA ALA A 207 -11.07 -0.46 -24.88
C ALA A 207 -10.68 -1.66 -24.00
N PHE A 208 -9.80 -1.44 -23.01
CA PHE A 208 -9.40 -2.48 -22.06
C PHE A 208 -10.59 -3.06 -21.28
N VAL A 209 -11.42 -2.20 -20.68
CA VAL A 209 -12.59 -2.65 -19.89
C VAL A 209 -13.65 -3.34 -20.77
N ARG A 210 -13.73 -3.03 -22.07
CA ARG A 210 -14.63 -3.69 -23.02
C ARG A 210 -14.14 -5.06 -23.44
N HIS A 211 -12.84 -5.36 -23.30
CA HIS A 211 -12.29 -6.65 -23.70
C HIS A 211 -12.85 -7.77 -22.79
N PRO A 212 -13.43 -8.86 -23.35
CA PRO A 212 -14.11 -9.90 -22.58
C PRO A 212 -13.22 -10.54 -21.50
N GLU A 213 -11.96 -10.84 -21.84
CA GLU A 213 -11.02 -11.48 -20.91
C GLU A 213 -10.60 -10.53 -19.77
N ALA A 214 -10.42 -9.23 -20.07
CA ALA A 214 -10.16 -8.22 -19.06
C ALA A 214 -11.33 -8.11 -18.08
N ARG A 215 -12.57 -8.11 -18.57
CA ARG A 215 -13.76 -8.11 -17.71
C ARG A 215 -13.84 -9.33 -16.80
N LYS A 216 -13.59 -10.53 -17.35
CA LYS A 216 -13.57 -11.77 -16.55
C LYS A 216 -12.52 -11.68 -15.43
N SER A 217 -11.30 -11.23 -15.78
CA SER A 217 -10.22 -11.05 -14.81
C SER A 217 -10.58 -10.02 -13.73
N ILE A 218 -11.17 -8.89 -14.12
CA ILE A 218 -11.61 -7.85 -13.16
C ILE A 218 -12.65 -8.41 -12.20
N VAL A 219 -13.68 -9.11 -12.72
CA VAL A 219 -14.74 -9.70 -11.88
C VAL A 219 -14.17 -10.76 -10.96
N MET A 220 -13.28 -11.64 -11.45
CA MET A 220 -12.66 -12.68 -10.64
C MET A 220 -11.82 -12.06 -9.50
N ILE A 221 -10.98 -11.08 -9.82
CA ILE A 221 -10.17 -10.37 -8.82
C ILE A 221 -11.08 -9.66 -7.81
N ALA A 222 -12.12 -8.96 -8.27
CA ALA A 222 -13.07 -8.29 -7.40
C ALA A 222 -13.78 -9.27 -6.44
N ALA A 223 -14.20 -10.44 -6.93
CA ALA A 223 -14.81 -11.47 -6.10
C ALA A 223 -13.86 -12.02 -5.03
N VAL A 224 -12.60 -12.31 -5.40
CA VAL A 224 -11.57 -12.77 -4.45
C VAL A 224 -11.33 -11.72 -3.37
N PHE A 225 -11.14 -10.45 -3.75
CA PHE A 225 -10.93 -9.38 -2.79
C PHE A 225 -12.16 -9.09 -1.93
N ALA A 226 -13.37 -9.16 -2.50
CA ALA A 226 -14.61 -9.00 -1.76
C ALA A 226 -14.84 -10.10 -0.70
N ALA A 227 -14.30 -11.30 -0.91
CA ALA A 227 -14.31 -12.36 0.09
C ALA A 227 -13.20 -12.20 1.14
N HIS A 228 -11.99 -11.88 0.68
CA HIS A 228 -10.79 -11.84 1.53
C HIS A 228 -10.76 -10.63 2.49
N PHE A 229 -10.99 -9.42 1.97
CA PHE A 229 -10.80 -8.20 2.77
C PHE A 229 -11.77 -8.06 3.96
N PRO A 230 -13.08 -8.40 3.86
CA PRO A 230 -13.94 -8.38 5.03
C PRO A 230 -13.48 -9.37 6.11
N ALA A 231 -13.13 -10.60 5.72
CA ALA A 231 -12.63 -11.60 6.66
C ALA A 231 -11.37 -11.11 7.40
N TYR A 232 -10.43 -10.52 6.67
CA TYR A 232 -9.20 -9.98 7.24
C TYR A 232 -9.46 -8.75 8.12
N THR A 233 -10.35 -7.85 7.71
CA THR A 233 -10.67 -6.62 8.47
C THR A 233 -11.24 -6.93 9.84
N TYR A 234 -12.08 -7.93 9.94
CA TYR A 234 -12.75 -8.29 11.22
C TYR A 234 -12.03 -9.41 11.99
N LEU A 235 -10.83 -9.79 11.59
CA LEU A 235 -10.05 -10.83 12.25
C LEU A 235 -9.75 -10.47 13.72
N THR A 236 -9.30 -9.25 13.99
CA THR A 236 -9.00 -8.79 15.36
C THR A 236 -10.25 -8.72 16.24
N PRO A 237 -11.38 -8.12 15.84
CA PRO A 237 -12.64 -8.22 16.58
C PRO A 237 -13.06 -9.65 16.89
N LEU A 238 -12.98 -10.55 15.91
CA LEU A 238 -13.33 -11.97 16.09
C LEU A 238 -12.45 -12.66 17.14
N ILE A 239 -11.14 -12.41 17.12
CA ILE A 239 -10.20 -12.94 18.09
C ILE A 239 -10.54 -12.47 19.51
N HIS A 240 -10.93 -11.20 19.66
CA HIS A 240 -11.34 -10.65 20.95
C HIS A 240 -12.69 -11.23 21.43
N GLU A 241 -13.66 -11.41 20.55
CA GLU A 241 -14.94 -12.05 20.87
C GLU A 241 -14.76 -13.52 21.29
N ALA A 242 -13.75 -14.20 20.76
CA ALA A 242 -13.37 -15.55 21.19
C ALA A 242 -12.67 -15.60 22.56
N GLY A 243 -12.52 -14.46 23.25
CA GLY A 243 -11.90 -14.38 24.58
C GLY A 243 -10.38 -14.50 24.58
N ILE A 244 -9.73 -14.34 23.43
CA ILE A 244 -8.28 -14.45 23.33
C ILE A 244 -7.63 -13.14 23.82
N PRO A 245 -6.62 -13.19 24.71
CA PRO A 245 -5.95 -12.00 25.22
C PRO A 245 -5.29 -11.15 24.14
N SER A 246 -5.29 -9.82 24.31
CA SER A 246 -4.71 -8.86 23.34
C SER A 246 -3.24 -9.16 23.01
N ALA A 247 -2.44 -9.61 23.98
CA ALA A 247 -1.05 -10.01 23.75
C ALA A 247 -0.91 -11.16 22.73
N ALA A 248 -1.88 -12.07 22.64
CA ALA A 248 -1.89 -13.14 21.67
C ALA A 248 -2.31 -12.67 20.27
N VAL A 249 -3.07 -11.58 20.15
CA VAL A 249 -3.51 -11.02 18.86
C VAL A 249 -2.32 -10.70 17.96
N THR A 250 -1.30 -10.02 18.51
CA THR A 250 -0.07 -9.68 17.75
C THR A 250 0.62 -10.93 17.21
N VAL A 251 0.73 -11.99 18.03
CA VAL A 251 1.35 -13.27 17.62
C VAL A 251 0.52 -13.95 16.53
N LEU A 252 -0.81 -13.96 16.65
CA LEU A 252 -1.70 -14.55 15.65
C LEU A 252 -1.65 -13.80 14.31
N LEU A 253 -1.59 -12.47 14.35
CA LEU A 253 -1.44 -11.65 13.15
C LEU A 253 -0.07 -11.85 12.47
N LEU A 254 1.00 -12.01 13.25
CA LEU A 254 2.33 -12.39 12.71
C LEU A 254 2.29 -13.77 12.06
N ALA A 255 1.69 -14.74 12.72
CA ALA A 255 1.55 -16.10 12.19
C ALA A 255 0.72 -16.08 10.88
N TYR A 256 -0.37 -15.34 10.84
CA TYR A 256 -1.18 -15.16 9.63
C TYR A 256 -0.36 -14.60 8.46
N GLY A 257 0.40 -13.53 8.70
CA GLY A 257 1.28 -12.92 7.70
C GLY A 257 2.38 -13.87 7.23
N ALA A 258 3.02 -14.59 8.16
CA ALA A 258 4.08 -15.55 7.86
C ALA A 258 3.57 -16.75 7.03
N ILE A 259 2.38 -17.28 7.38
CA ILE A 259 1.74 -18.37 6.63
C ILE A 259 1.35 -17.87 5.23
N GLY A 260 0.80 -16.65 5.10
CA GLY A 260 0.48 -16.05 3.81
C GLY A 260 1.72 -15.92 2.91
N PHE A 261 2.84 -15.49 3.47
CA PHE A 261 4.11 -15.42 2.75
C PHE A 261 4.63 -16.81 2.32
N ALA A 262 4.62 -17.78 3.22
CA ALA A 262 5.04 -19.13 2.91
C ALA A 262 4.15 -19.76 1.82
N SER A 263 2.83 -19.56 1.90
CA SER A 263 1.86 -20.01 0.89
C SER A 263 2.14 -19.39 -0.48
N ASN A 264 2.49 -18.10 -0.53
CA ASN A 264 2.85 -17.42 -1.78
C ASN A 264 4.11 -18.03 -2.41
N LEU A 265 5.13 -18.34 -1.61
CA LEU A 265 6.36 -18.99 -2.12
C LEU A 265 6.07 -20.39 -2.68
N VAL A 266 5.23 -21.18 -2.00
CA VAL A 266 4.82 -22.51 -2.46
C VAL A 266 4.02 -22.40 -3.76
N ALA A 267 3.03 -21.50 -3.82
CA ALA A 267 2.20 -21.29 -5.00
C ALA A 267 3.04 -20.84 -6.20
N SER A 268 4.01 -19.91 -6.00
CA SER A 268 4.89 -19.43 -7.06
C SER A 268 5.70 -20.57 -7.68
N ARG A 269 6.30 -21.43 -6.84
CA ARG A 269 7.07 -22.60 -7.32
C ARG A 269 6.20 -23.62 -8.06
N PHE A 270 4.98 -23.84 -7.55
CA PHE A 270 4.04 -24.76 -8.18
C PHE A 270 3.60 -24.27 -9.56
N LEU A 271 3.30 -22.96 -9.69
CA LEU A 271 2.92 -22.35 -10.96
C LEU A 271 4.08 -22.36 -11.97
N GLU A 272 5.31 -22.04 -11.54
CA GLU A 272 6.50 -22.10 -12.42
C GLU A 272 6.73 -23.49 -13.01
N ASN A 273 6.46 -24.53 -12.24
CA ASN A 273 6.65 -25.91 -12.69
C ASN A 273 5.52 -26.41 -13.61
N ASN A 274 4.28 -25.95 -13.41
CA ASN A 274 3.12 -26.44 -14.18
C ASN A 274 2.76 -25.57 -15.41
N LEU A 275 3.21 -24.31 -15.47
CA LEU A 275 3.01 -23.48 -16.66
C LEU A 275 4.05 -23.72 -17.77
N LYS A 276 5.06 -24.56 -17.52
CA LYS A 276 6.05 -25.01 -18.52
C LYS A 276 5.65 -26.32 -19.21
N ALA A 277 4.56 -26.95 -18.76
CA ALA A 277 3.93 -28.11 -19.39
C ALA A 277 2.74 -27.67 -20.26
#